data_7aa072b6f56b6273e37b6360a924b6b1
#
_entry.id   7aa072b6f56b6273e37b6360a924b6b1
#
_cell.length_a   1.000
_cell.length_b   1.000
_cell.length_c   1.000
_cell.angle_alpha   90.00
_cell.angle_beta   90.00
_cell.angle_gamma   90.00
#
_symmetry.space_group_name_H-M   'P 1'
#
loop_
_entity.id
_entity.type
_entity.pdbx_description
1 polymer ?
#
loop_
_entity_poly.entity_id
_entity_poly.type
_entity_poly.pdbx_seq_one_letter_code
_entity_poly.pdbx_strand_id
1 'polypeptide(L)'
;MTLLATAAAGGSSTAGAAPAPWRRVVLVELFTSQGCSSCPPADAFVRDLPALGLGRDRVLPLTFHVDYWDRLGWKDPFASGRFTERQEWYAQAGKLRSPDGTAGLDGLYTPQMIVDGSVHFSGQRRQVALRELERAGARPPVFDLSVEASARGATADISVRFSASGDVGRDRDWRLFAALAARKARTAVARGENGGETLEEAAVVRALSDGAPIPPAPRGALTVRLAKPADLSWSDVEIVVFAQSRATGEIGGAAAVAPGRLAPG
;
A
#
# COMPACT_ATOMS: atom_id res chain seq x y z
N MET A 1 7.21 -73.55 -0.02
CA MET A 1 6.22 -72.58 0.43
C MET A 1 6.96 -71.27 0.78
N THR A 2 6.99 -70.35 -0.16
CA THR A 2 7.71 -69.08 -0.03
C THR A 2 6.69 -67.99 0.22
N LEU A 3 6.70 -67.37 1.42
CA LEU A 3 5.84 -66.21 1.75
C LEU A 3 6.46 -64.95 1.17
N LEU A 4 5.72 -64.28 0.27
CA LEU A 4 6.00 -62.90 -0.14
C LEU A 4 5.42 -61.93 0.91
N ALA A 5 6.26 -61.13 1.50
CA ALA A 5 5.88 -60.01 2.38
C ALA A 5 5.67 -58.78 1.47
N THR A 6 4.44 -58.28 1.39
CA THR A 6 4.09 -56.98 0.74
C THR A 6 4.37 -55.87 1.71
N ALA A 7 5.35 -55.01 1.38
CA ALA A 7 5.61 -53.79 2.09
C ALA A 7 4.62 -52.70 1.64
N ALA A 8 3.78 -52.21 2.53
CA ALA A 8 2.91 -51.06 2.31
C ALA A 8 3.73 -49.76 2.46
N ALA A 9 3.86 -49.04 1.37
CA ALA A 9 4.45 -47.71 1.37
C ALA A 9 3.46 -46.72 2.00
N GLY A 10 3.74 -46.28 3.21
CA GLY A 10 3.01 -45.24 3.91
C GLY A 10 3.36 -43.86 3.26
N GLY A 11 2.44 -43.33 2.48
CA GLY A 11 2.55 -41.97 1.98
C GLY A 11 2.40 -40.96 3.11
N SER A 12 3.49 -40.29 3.48
CA SER A 12 3.46 -39.16 4.42
C SER A 12 2.77 -37.97 3.71
N SER A 13 1.49 -37.76 4.02
CA SER A 13 0.79 -36.54 3.67
C SER A 13 1.42 -35.39 4.45
N THR A 14 2.18 -34.51 3.79
CA THR A 14 2.62 -33.26 4.36
C THR A 14 1.39 -32.36 4.53
N ALA A 15 0.78 -32.40 5.71
CA ALA A 15 -0.22 -31.41 6.10
C ALA A 15 0.43 -30.03 5.97
N GLY A 16 -0.06 -29.24 5.04
CA GLY A 16 0.39 -27.85 4.86
C GLY A 16 0.25 -27.12 6.20
N ALA A 17 1.33 -26.49 6.65
CA ALA A 17 1.31 -25.69 7.86
C ALA A 17 0.20 -24.64 7.75
N ALA A 18 -0.61 -24.49 8.80
CA ALA A 18 -1.61 -23.44 8.87
C ALA A 18 -0.94 -22.06 8.62
N PRO A 19 -1.58 -21.15 7.89
CA PRO A 19 -1.02 -19.83 7.63
C PRO A 19 -0.69 -19.14 8.98
N ALA A 20 0.47 -18.49 9.04
CA ALA A 20 0.90 -17.79 10.24
C ALA A 20 -0.12 -16.68 10.59
N PRO A 21 -0.41 -16.45 11.88
CA PRO A 21 -1.37 -15.43 12.28
C PRO A 21 -0.88 -14.04 11.85
N TRP A 22 -1.82 -13.20 11.38
CA TRP A 22 -1.56 -11.80 11.08
C TRP A 22 -1.25 -11.05 12.38
N ARG A 23 -0.14 -10.33 12.39
CA ARG A 23 0.39 -9.63 13.57
C ARG A 23 0.39 -8.11 13.39
N ARG A 24 0.15 -7.62 12.18
CA ARG A 24 0.17 -6.20 11.84
C ARG A 24 -0.71 -5.89 10.63
N VAL A 25 -1.07 -4.64 10.49
CA VAL A 25 -1.62 -4.12 9.24
C VAL A 25 -0.49 -3.90 8.25
N VAL A 26 -0.65 -4.39 7.02
CA VAL A 26 0.30 -4.27 5.92
C VAL A 26 -0.10 -3.10 5.03
N LEU A 27 0.84 -2.22 4.70
CA LEU A 27 0.63 -1.20 3.68
C LEU A 27 1.01 -1.76 2.31
N VAL A 28 0.13 -1.59 1.32
CA VAL A 28 0.44 -1.90 -0.07
C VAL A 28 0.29 -0.65 -0.92
N GLU A 29 1.29 -0.34 -1.71
CA GLU A 29 1.29 0.76 -2.65
C GLU A 29 1.25 0.22 -4.08
N LEU A 30 0.32 0.72 -4.87
CA LEU A 30 0.23 0.43 -6.30
C LEU A 30 0.54 1.70 -7.09
N PHE A 31 1.61 1.69 -7.87
CA PHE A 31 1.89 2.73 -8.86
C PHE A 31 1.26 2.34 -10.18
N THR A 32 0.33 3.15 -10.67
CA THR A 32 -0.55 2.89 -11.79
C THR A 32 -0.77 4.14 -12.65
N SER A 33 -1.49 4.01 -13.76
CA SER A 33 -2.00 5.12 -14.54
C SER A 33 -3.19 4.67 -15.38
N GLN A 34 -4.17 5.53 -15.55
CA GLN A 34 -5.28 5.29 -16.51
C GLN A 34 -4.82 5.26 -17.97
N GLY A 35 -3.63 5.79 -18.27
CA GLY A 35 -3.00 5.71 -19.59
C GLY A 35 -2.31 4.37 -19.89
N CYS A 36 -2.19 3.48 -18.92
CA CYS A 36 -1.44 2.22 -19.01
C CYS A 36 -2.39 1.03 -19.21
N SER A 37 -2.38 0.38 -20.37
CA SER A 37 -3.28 -0.73 -20.69
C SER A 37 -3.05 -2.01 -19.89
N SER A 38 -1.87 -2.17 -19.30
CA SER A 38 -1.53 -3.29 -18.42
C SER A 38 -1.92 -3.07 -16.95
N CYS A 39 -2.39 -1.88 -16.58
CA CYS A 39 -2.69 -1.50 -15.20
C CYS A 39 -4.06 -1.97 -14.67
N PRO A 40 -5.15 -1.99 -15.44
CA PRO A 40 -6.48 -2.29 -14.92
C PRO A 40 -6.61 -3.62 -14.15
N PRO A 41 -5.91 -4.71 -14.49
CA PRO A 41 -5.95 -5.92 -13.67
C PRO A 41 -5.36 -5.77 -12.26
N ALA A 42 -4.35 -4.89 -12.09
CA ALA A 42 -3.76 -4.59 -10.78
C ALA A 42 -4.68 -3.69 -9.96
N ASP A 43 -5.31 -2.69 -10.59
CA ASP A 43 -6.31 -1.83 -9.95
C ASP A 43 -7.53 -2.65 -9.48
N ALA A 44 -7.98 -3.60 -10.30
CA ALA A 44 -9.05 -4.54 -9.92
C ALA A 44 -8.64 -5.41 -8.73
N PHE A 45 -7.39 -5.90 -8.68
CA PHE A 45 -6.91 -6.67 -7.53
C PHE A 45 -6.94 -5.84 -6.24
N VAL A 46 -6.52 -4.58 -6.27
CA VAL A 46 -6.61 -3.67 -5.10
C VAL A 46 -8.06 -3.47 -4.66
N ARG A 47 -8.98 -3.27 -5.61
CA ARG A 47 -10.42 -3.12 -5.33
C ARG A 47 -11.01 -4.37 -4.67
N ASP A 48 -10.53 -5.54 -5.07
CA ASP A 48 -11.06 -6.84 -4.65
C ASP A 48 -10.47 -7.34 -3.31
N LEU A 49 -9.45 -6.68 -2.74
CA LEU A 49 -8.80 -7.10 -1.49
C LEU A 49 -9.78 -7.46 -0.36
N PRO A 50 -10.84 -6.66 -0.07
CA PRO A 50 -11.80 -7.00 0.98
C PRO A 50 -12.55 -8.30 0.71
N ALA A 51 -12.93 -8.58 -0.54
CA ALA A 51 -13.61 -9.82 -0.93
C ALA A 51 -12.71 -11.06 -0.81
N LEU A 52 -11.37 -10.86 -0.80
CA LEU A 52 -10.36 -11.89 -0.58
C LEU A 52 -10.05 -12.12 0.93
N GLY A 53 -10.82 -11.49 1.83
CA GLY A 53 -10.54 -11.54 3.27
C GLY A 53 -9.36 -10.70 3.72
N LEU A 54 -8.88 -9.82 2.85
CA LEU A 54 -7.80 -8.86 3.11
C LEU A 54 -8.38 -7.46 3.35
N GLY A 55 -9.28 -7.38 4.33
CA GLY A 55 -9.90 -6.14 4.75
C GLY A 55 -8.91 -5.17 5.42
N ARG A 56 -9.43 -4.01 5.82
CA ARG A 56 -8.65 -2.89 6.39
C ARG A 56 -7.94 -3.22 7.70
N ASP A 57 -8.39 -4.24 8.39
CA ASP A 57 -7.74 -4.82 9.58
C ASP A 57 -6.46 -5.60 9.24
N ARG A 58 -6.23 -5.91 7.96
CA ARG A 58 -5.07 -6.65 7.45
C ARG A 58 -4.26 -5.87 6.43
N VAL A 59 -4.92 -5.24 5.44
CA VAL A 59 -4.25 -4.55 4.33
C VAL A 59 -4.84 -3.16 4.13
N LEU A 60 -3.97 -2.17 4.07
CA LEU A 60 -4.29 -0.79 3.68
C LEU A 60 -3.67 -0.49 2.32
N PRO A 61 -4.45 -0.47 1.24
CA PRO A 61 -3.96 -0.10 -0.06
C PRO A 61 -3.87 1.42 -0.24
N LEU A 62 -2.89 1.86 -1.03
CA LEU A 62 -2.75 3.21 -1.55
C LEU A 62 -2.40 3.12 -3.04
N THR A 63 -3.26 3.65 -3.90
CA THR A 63 -3.07 3.65 -5.35
C THR A 63 -2.57 5.01 -5.80
N PHE A 64 -1.34 5.06 -6.30
CA PHE A 64 -0.65 6.26 -6.74
C PHE A 64 -0.64 6.34 -8.27
N HIS A 65 -1.27 7.37 -8.84
CA HIS A 65 -1.30 7.61 -10.26
C HIS A 65 -0.09 8.44 -10.67
N VAL A 66 0.78 7.84 -11.48
CA VAL A 66 2.00 8.48 -11.99
C VAL A 66 1.70 9.27 -13.26
N ASP A 67 2.44 10.37 -13.49
CA ASP A 67 2.15 11.32 -14.58
C ASP A 67 2.94 11.10 -15.86
N TYR A 68 3.94 10.20 -15.87
CA TYR A 68 4.76 9.98 -17.06
C TYR A 68 4.02 9.28 -18.21
N TRP A 69 2.79 8.77 -17.99
CA TRP A 69 1.89 8.25 -19.01
C TRP A 69 1.07 9.36 -19.71
N ASP A 70 0.88 10.52 -19.08
CA ASP A 70 0.02 11.61 -19.58
C ASP A 70 0.38 12.07 -20.99
N ARG A 71 1.66 11.97 -21.35
CA ARG A 71 2.19 12.32 -22.68
C ARG A 71 1.72 11.39 -23.81
N LEU A 72 1.10 10.26 -23.48
CA LEU A 72 0.66 9.23 -24.44
C LEU A 72 -0.82 9.35 -24.84
N GLY A 73 -1.41 10.53 -24.69
CA GLY A 73 -2.71 10.89 -25.24
C GLY A 73 -3.88 10.94 -24.26
N TRP A 74 -3.70 10.47 -23.01
CA TRP A 74 -4.67 10.64 -21.94
C TRP A 74 -4.02 11.31 -20.74
N LYS A 75 -4.57 12.42 -20.31
CA LYS A 75 -4.17 13.05 -19.05
C LYS A 75 -4.99 12.47 -17.92
N ASP A 76 -4.35 11.67 -17.09
CA ASP A 76 -4.97 11.02 -15.96
C ASP A 76 -5.36 12.08 -14.89
N PRO A 77 -6.65 12.22 -14.53
CA PRO A 77 -7.11 13.23 -13.59
C PRO A 77 -6.58 13.05 -12.15
N PHE A 78 -6.02 11.90 -11.84
CA PHE A 78 -5.46 11.58 -10.53
C PHE A 78 -3.94 11.59 -10.51
N ALA A 79 -3.29 11.72 -11.66
CA ALA A 79 -1.84 11.72 -11.77
C ALA A 79 -1.20 12.94 -11.11
N SER A 80 -0.03 12.72 -10.55
CA SER A 80 0.77 13.76 -9.93
C SER A 80 2.26 13.46 -10.04
N GLY A 81 3.07 14.46 -10.39
CA GLY A 81 4.53 14.36 -10.36
C GLY A 81 5.09 13.95 -9.00
N ARG A 82 4.43 14.34 -7.89
CA ARG A 82 4.82 13.88 -6.54
C ARG A 82 4.70 12.36 -6.35
N PHE A 83 3.81 11.70 -7.09
CA PHE A 83 3.66 10.24 -7.02
C PHE A 83 4.71 9.55 -7.87
N THR A 84 5.09 10.15 -9.00
CA THR A 84 6.26 9.74 -9.78
C THR A 84 7.55 9.89 -8.96
N GLU A 85 7.77 11.04 -8.30
CA GLU A 85 8.90 11.27 -7.39
C GLU A 85 8.96 10.24 -6.24
N ARG A 86 7.80 9.82 -5.70
CA ARG A 86 7.74 8.75 -4.69
C ARG A 86 8.19 7.41 -5.26
N GLN A 87 7.79 7.07 -6.47
CA GLN A 87 8.23 5.86 -7.16
C GLN A 87 9.73 5.89 -7.47
N GLU A 88 10.23 7.04 -7.96
CA GLU A 88 11.66 7.28 -8.21
C GLU A 88 12.50 7.13 -6.94
N TRP A 89 11.99 7.68 -5.84
CA TRP A 89 12.67 7.55 -4.55
C TRP A 89 12.82 6.07 -4.14
N TYR A 90 11.82 5.23 -4.35
CA TYR A 90 11.92 3.79 -4.12
C TYR A 90 12.94 3.13 -5.04
N ALA A 91 12.97 3.48 -6.31
CA ALA A 91 13.93 2.95 -7.28
C ALA A 91 15.38 3.34 -6.91
N GLN A 92 15.62 4.60 -6.48
CA GLN A 92 16.91 5.11 -6.07
C GLN A 92 17.40 4.54 -4.73
N ALA A 93 16.50 4.30 -3.79
CA ALA A 93 16.83 3.70 -2.49
C ALA A 93 17.41 2.29 -2.65
N GLY A 94 17.17 1.60 -3.77
CA GLY A 94 17.84 0.36 -4.22
C GLY A 94 17.69 -0.84 -3.28
N LYS A 95 16.74 -0.82 -2.34
CA LYS A 95 16.62 -1.84 -1.28
C LYS A 95 15.38 -2.73 -1.40
N LEU A 96 14.60 -2.54 -2.45
CA LEU A 96 13.42 -3.37 -2.69
C LEU A 96 13.82 -4.75 -3.19
N ARG A 97 13.30 -5.79 -2.56
CA ARG A 97 13.44 -7.18 -3.03
C ARG A 97 12.42 -7.45 -4.14
N SER A 98 12.84 -8.13 -5.20
CA SER A 98 11.96 -8.55 -6.29
C SER A 98 11.81 -10.09 -6.31
N PRO A 99 10.68 -10.64 -5.85
CA PRO A 99 10.47 -12.08 -5.80
C PRO A 99 10.04 -12.71 -7.14
N ASP A 100 9.66 -11.91 -8.13
CA ASP A 100 9.15 -12.36 -9.43
C ASP A 100 10.14 -12.18 -10.59
N GLY A 101 11.37 -11.77 -10.28
CA GLY A 101 12.41 -11.55 -11.28
C GLY A 101 12.30 -10.22 -12.03
N THR A 102 11.42 -9.29 -11.61
CA THR A 102 11.38 -7.92 -12.17
C THR A 102 12.59 -7.06 -11.74
N ALA A 103 13.55 -7.66 -11.03
CA ALA A 103 14.76 -7.00 -10.54
C ALA A 103 15.65 -6.37 -11.62
N GLY A 104 15.50 -6.77 -12.88
CA GLY A 104 16.22 -6.16 -14.01
C GLY A 104 15.57 -4.92 -14.60
N LEU A 105 14.45 -4.47 -14.05
CA LEU A 105 13.82 -3.22 -14.45
C LEU A 105 14.41 -2.08 -13.63
N ASP A 106 15.61 -1.63 -14.02
CA ASP A 106 16.31 -0.50 -13.40
C ASP A 106 15.61 0.85 -13.61
N GLY A 107 14.33 0.82 -13.99
CA GLY A 107 13.51 1.97 -14.29
C GLY A 107 12.15 1.95 -13.60
N LEU A 108 11.43 3.04 -13.78
CA LEU A 108 10.04 3.17 -13.38
C LEU A 108 9.16 2.33 -14.30
N TYR A 109 8.22 1.60 -13.75
CA TYR A 109 7.24 0.83 -14.51
C TYR A 109 5.87 0.81 -13.84
N THR A 110 4.85 0.55 -14.61
CA THR A 110 3.48 0.31 -14.13
C THR A 110 2.90 -0.94 -14.79
N PRO A 111 2.00 -1.65 -14.09
CA PRO A 111 1.67 -1.47 -12.69
C PRO A 111 2.78 -2.03 -11.77
N GLN A 112 3.28 -1.21 -10.84
CA GLN A 112 4.23 -1.66 -9.82
C GLN A 112 3.55 -1.75 -8.48
N MET A 113 3.61 -2.91 -7.83
CA MET A 113 3.13 -3.09 -6.47
C MET A 113 4.31 -3.14 -5.51
N ILE A 114 4.19 -2.40 -4.39
CA ILE A 114 5.18 -2.39 -3.31
C ILE A 114 4.48 -2.79 -2.01
N VAL A 115 4.99 -3.82 -1.35
CA VAL A 115 4.47 -4.32 -0.06
C VAL A 115 5.40 -3.87 1.06
N ASP A 116 4.84 -3.16 2.03
CA ASP A 116 5.52 -2.62 3.22
C ASP A 116 6.85 -1.91 2.91
N GLY A 117 6.95 -1.26 1.73
CA GLY A 117 8.15 -0.54 1.32
C GLY A 117 9.41 -1.42 1.21
N SER A 118 9.27 -2.73 1.11
CA SER A 118 10.39 -3.70 1.19
C SER A 118 10.45 -4.64 0.00
N VAL A 119 9.34 -4.87 -0.68
CA VAL A 119 9.22 -5.84 -1.77
C VAL A 119 8.44 -5.22 -2.90
N HIS A 120 8.95 -5.32 -4.14
CA HIS A 120 8.22 -4.88 -5.32
C HIS A 120 8.07 -6.01 -6.35
N PHE A 121 7.04 -5.93 -7.16
CA PHE A 121 6.76 -6.84 -8.27
C PHE A 121 5.72 -6.23 -9.20
N SER A 122 5.52 -6.84 -10.38
CA SER A 122 4.44 -6.42 -11.28
C SER A 122 3.08 -6.62 -10.61
N GLY A 123 2.27 -5.56 -10.55
CA GLY A 123 0.93 -5.58 -9.92
C GLY A 123 -0.04 -6.61 -10.53
N GLN A 124 0.25 -7.13 -11.73
CA GLN A 124 -0.50 -8.21 -12.35
C GLN A 124 -0.25 -9.59 -11.72
N ARG A 125 0.82 -9.73 -10.91
CA ARG A 125 1.24 -11.01 -10.30
C ARG A 125 0.46 -11.31 -9.02
N ARG A 126 -0.86 -11.50 -9.14
CA ARG A 126 -1.79 -11.73 -8.01
C ARG A 126 -1.30 -12.77 -7.00
N GLN A 127 -0.75 -13.92 -7.47
CA GLN A 127 -0.24 -14.97 -6.57
C GLN A 127 1.01 -14.53 -5.80
N VAL A 128 1.85 -13.69 -6.41
CA VAL A 128 3.00 -13.08 -5.73
C VAL A 128 2.49 -12.12 -4.67
N ALA A 129 1.53 -11.26 -5.02
CA ALA A 129 0.91 -10.31 -4.11
C ALA A 129 0.35 -11.00 -2.86
N LEU A 130 -0.47 -12.03 -3.01
CA LEU A 130 -1.06 -12.76 -1.88
C LEU A 130 0.01 -13.35 -0.96
N ARG A 131 1.05 -14.01 -1.51
CA ARG A 131 2.15 -14.56 -0.69
C ARG A 131 2.95 -13.49 0.05
N GLU A 132 3.25 -12.37 -0.60
CA GLU A 132 4.04 -11.31 0.03
C GLU A 132 3.22 -10.54 1.08
N LEU A 133 1.91 -10.38 0.89
CA LEU A 133 1.01 -9.82 1.90
C LEU A 133 0.94 -10.72 3.14
N GLU A 134 0.79 -12.04 2.98
CA GLU A 134 0.82 -13.00 4.09
C GLU A 134 2.15 -12.96 4.85
N ARG A 135 3.28 -12.96 4.13
CA ARG A 135 4.61 -12.86 4.74
C ARG A 135 4.81 -11.55 5.51
N ALA A 136 4.33 -10.44 4.96
CA ALA A 136 4.40 -9.15 5.61
C ALA A 136 3.50 -9.10 6.86
N GLY A 137 2.27 -9.61 6.77
CA GLY A 137 1.32 -9.67 7.88
C GLY A 137 1.79 -10.52 9.06
N ALA A 138 2.59 -11.56 8.82
CA ALA A 138 3.14 -12.43 9.87
C ALA A 138 4.29 -11.76 10.66
N ARG A 139 4.90 -10.68 10.15
CA ARG A 139 5.98 -9.97 10.85
C ARG A 139 5.43 -9.11 12.01
N PRO A 140 6.17 -8.96 13.13
CA PRO A 140 5.78 -8.00 14.16
C PRO A 140 5.88 -6.57 13.61
N PRO A 141 5.01 -5.64 14.05
CA PRO A 141 5.17 -4.23 13.73
C PRO A 141 6.41 -3.66 14.41
N VAL A 142 7.02 -2.63 13.81
CA VAL A 142 8.03 -1.77 14.46
C VAL A 142 7.33 -0.69 15.29
N PHE A 143 6.21 -0.17 14.76
CA PHE A 143 5.36 0.79 15.43
C PHE A 143 3.92 0.30 15.48
N ASP A 144 3.31 0.37 16.66
CA ASP A 144 1.86 0.37 16.81
C ASP A 144 1.38 1.81 16.67
N LEU A 145 0.46 2.05 15.73
CA LEU A 145 -0.10 3.37 15.45
C LEU A 145 -1.58 3.40 15.80
N SER A 146 -2.01 4.45 16.49
CA SER A 146 -3.42 4.78 16.60
C SER A 146 -3.67 6.19 16.06
N VAL A 147 -4.75 6.34 15.29
CA VAL A 147 -5.05 7.57 14.56
C VAL A 147 -6.46 8.05 14.82
N GLU A 148 -6.58 9.35 15.07
CA GLU A 148 -7.83 10.10 15.12
C GLU A 148 -7.72 11.29 14.15
N ALA A 149 -8.82 11.70 13.54
CA ALA A 149 -8.83 12.86 12.68
C ALA A 149 -10.09 13.69 12.89
N SER A 150 -9.93 15.01 12.83
CA SER A 150 -11.04 15.97 12.82
C SER A 150 -10.96 16.84 11.56
N ALA A 151 -12.10 17.05 10.92
CA ALA A 151 -12.18 17.81 9.67
C ALA A 151 -12.81 19.20 9.91
N ARG A 152 -12.14 20.25 9.39
CA ARG A 152 -12.65 21.62 9.37
C ARG A 152 -12.59 22.17 7.95
N GLY A 153 -13.73 22.38 7.33
CA GLY A 153 -13.78 22.80 5.93
C GLY A 153 -13.05 21.83 5.02
N ALA A 154 -12.05 22.28 4.31
CA ALA A 154 -11.22 21.45 3.40
C ALA A 154 -10.01 20.79 4.07
N THR A 155 -9.78 21.00 5.37
CA THR A 155 -8.58 20.52 6.06
C THR A 155 -8.92 19.54 7.16
N ALA A 156 -8.10 18.49 7.32
CA ALA A 156 -8.16 17.59 8.47
C ALA A 156 -6.90 17.73 9.33
N ASP A 157 -7.09 17.84 10.64
CA ASP A 157 -6.05 17.65 11.64
C ASP A 157 -6.04 16.17 12.05
N ILE A 158 -4.90 15.51 11.87
CA ILE A 158 -4.70 14.07 12.03
C ILE A 158 -3.76 13.88 13.22
N SER A 159 -4.31 13.38 14.32
CA SER A 159 -3.55 13.07 15.53
C SER A 159 -3.16 11.61 15.55
N VAL A 160 -1.86 11.33 15.62
CA VAL A 160 -1.32 9.98 15.60
C VAL A 160 -0.54 9.74 16.88
N ARG A 161 -0.95 8.74 17.65
CA ARG A 161 -0.15 8.20 18.75
C ARG A 161 0.64 7.00 18.25
N PHE A 162 1.88 6.88 18.67
CA PHE A 162 2.74 5.76 18.34
C PHE A 162 3.35 5.13 19.57
N SER A 163 3.55 3.82 19.53
CA SER A 163 4.45 3.11 20.43
C SER A 163 5.40 2.23 19.61
N ALA A 164 6.68 2.27 19.95
CA ALA A 164 7.70 1.48 19.30
C ALA A 164 7.80 0.09 19.93
N SER A 165 7.78 -0.95 19.10
CA SER A 165 7.93 -2.34 19.53
C SER A 165 9.40 -2.76 19.36
N GLY A 166 10.24 -2.43 20.35
CA GLY A 166 11.66 -2.79 20.33
C GLY A 166 12.60 -1.67 19.84
N ASP A 167 13.77 -2.04 19.35
CA ASP A 167 14.77 -1.11 18.83
C ASP A 167 14.36 -0.57 17.46
N VAL A 168 14.00 0.69 17.42
CA VAL A 168 13.63 1.39 16.16
C VAL A 168 14.84 1.75 15.29
N GLY A 169 16.09 1.51 15.77
CA GLY A 169 17.32 1.84 15.05
C GLY A 169 17.43 3.35 14.82
N ARG A 170 18.36 4.00 15.52
CA ARG A 170 18.55 5.48 15.41
C ARG A 170 18.88 5.94 13.98
N ASP A 171 19.49 5.08 13.19
CA ASP A 171 19.96 5.38 11.83
C ASP A 171 18.87 5.26 10.75
N ARG A 172 17.64 4.89 11.11
CA ARG A 172 16.58 4.61 10.12
C ARG A 172 15.79 5.84 9.65
N ASP A 173 15.96 7.00 10.28
CA ASP A 173 15.22 8.24 9.96
C ASP A 173 13.73 7.98 9.71
N TRP A 174 13.02 7.55 10.75
CA TRP A 174 11.60 7.25 10.67
C TRP A 174 10.76 8.51 10.48
N ARG A 175 9.88 8.47 9.51
CA ARG A 175 8.94 9.54 9.19
C ARG A 175 7.50 9.04 9.25
N LEU A 176 6.61 9.85 9.82
CA LEU A 176 5.17 9.62 9.79
C LEU A 176 4.58 10.33 8.57
N PHE A 177 3.99 9.55 7.68
CA PHE A 177 3.23 10.04 6.55
C PHE A 177 1.73 9.92 6.82
N ALA A 178 0.96 10.81 6.22
CA ALA A 178 -0.49 10.70 6.12
C ALA A 178 -0.89 10.81 4.65
N ALA A 179 -1.74 9.90 4.20
CA ALA A 179 -2.33 9.90 2.87
C ALA A 179 -3.84 10.07 2.96
N LEU A 180 -4.41 10.88 2.08
CA LEU A 180 -5.84 10.98 1.86
C LEU A 180 -6.14 10.26 0.55
N ALA A 181 -6.91 9.19 0.61
CA ALA A 181 -7.25 8.36 -0.54
C ALA A 181 -8.76 8.38 -0.80
N ALA A 182 -9.16 8.59 -2.05
CA ALA A 182 -10.54 8.36 -2.48
C ALA A 182 -10.83 6.86 -2.42
N ARG A 183 -11.91 6.47 -1.75
CA ARG A 183 -12.27 5.05 -1.58
C ARG A 183 -12.60 4.37 -2.88
N LYS A 184 -13.23 5.12 -3.80
CA LYS A 184 -13.63 4.69 -5.13
C LYS A 184 -13.45 5.84 -6.09
N ALA A 185 -13.01 5.54 -7.30
CA ALA A 185 -12.99 6.46 -8.41
C ALA A 185 -13.55 5.74 -9.63
N ARG A 186 -14.22 6.48 -10.51
CA ARG A 186 -14.75 5.97 -11.76
C ARG A 186 -14.52 7.00 -12.84
N THR A 187 -13.85 6.59 -13.91
CA THR A 187 -13.47 7.49 -15.02
C THR A 187 -13.79 6.84 -16.35
N ALA A 188 -14.52 7.56 -17.20
CA ALA A 188 -14.63 7.21 -18.62
C ALA A 188 -13.39 7.75 -19.34
N VAL A 189 -12.51 6.88 -19.77
CA VAL A 189 -11.26 7.24 -20.44
C VAL A 189 -11.54 7.54 -21.91
N ALA A 190 -11.32 8.77 -22.31
CA ALA A 190 -11.71 9.20 -23.67
C ALA A 190 -10.66 8.87 -24.74
N ARG A 191 -9.38 8.71 -24.35
CA ARG A 191 -8.25 8.51 -25.29
C ARG A 191 -7.12 7.71 -24.63
N GLY A 192 -6.03 7.47 -25.37
CA GLY A 192 -4.88 6.68 -24.90
C GLY A 192 -5.14 5.19 -25.02
N GLU A 193 -4.30 4.39 -24.38
CA GLU A 193 -4.34 2.92 -24.50
C GLU A 193 -5.65 2.31 -23.94
N ASN A 194 -6.28 2.93 -22.95
CA ASN A 194 -7.56 2.53 -22.38
C ASN A 194 -8.74 3.36 -22.91
N GLY A 195 -8.57 4.03 -24.07
CA GLY A 195 -9.62 4.85 -24.69
C GLY A 195 -10.89 4.07 -24.97
N GLY A 196 -12.05 4.60 -24.54
CA GLY A 196 -13.36 3.93 -24.62
C GLY A 196 -13.75 3.12 -23.40
N GLU A 197 -12.81 2.80 -22.51
CA GLU A 197 -13.06 2.03 -21.28
C GLU A 197 -13.59 2.93 -20.15
N THR A 198 -14.32 2.30 -19.24
CA THR A 198 -14.66 2.92 -17.95
C THR A 198 -13.89 2.20 -16.85
N LEU A 199 -12.92 2.89 -16.26
CA LEU A 199 -12.08 2.36 -15.19
C LEU A 199 -12.74 2.60 -13.83
N GLU A 200 -12.69 1.59 -12.98
CA GLU A 200 -13.10 1.64 -11.58
C GLU A 200 -11.92 1.30 -10.69
N GLU A 201 -11.55 2.22 -9.85
CA GLU A 201 -10.34 2.18 -9.04
C GLU A 201 -10.69 2.36 -7.56
N ALA A 202 -9.81 1.91 -6.67
CA ALA A 202 -9.99 2.03 -5.24
C ALA A 202 -8.73 2.58 -4.57
N ALA A 203 -8.91 3.20 -3.40
CA ALA A 203 -7.83 3.74 -2.58
C ALA A 203 -6.92 4.74 -3.34
N VAL A 204 -7.50 5.53 -4.24
CA VAL A 204 -6.78 6.48 -5.10
C VAL A 204 -6.26 7.63 -4.26
N VAL A 205 -4.95 7.77 -4.14
CA VAL A 205 -4.31 8.81 -3.34
C VAL A 205 -4.54 10.17 -4.00
N ARG A 206 -5.07 11.11 -3.22
CA ARG A 206 -5.38 12.46 -3.64
C ARG A 206 -4.57 13.54 -2.90
N ALA A 207 -4.00 13.17 -1.75
CA ALA A 207 -3.02 13.98 -1.03
C ALA A 207 -2.08 13.08 -0.22
N LEU A 208 -0.82 13.49 -0.12
CA LEU A 208 0.20 12.84 0.69
C LEU A 208 0.99 13.92 1.44
N SER A 209 1.22 13.74 2.73
CA SER A 209 2.06 14.64 3.53
C SER A 209 3.54 14.50 3.18
N ASP A 210 4.36 15.48 3.59
CA ASP A 210 5.81 15.48 3.33
C ASP A 210 6.61 14.57 4.29
N GLY A 211 5.94 13.95 5.27
CA GLY A 211 6.55 13.09 6.27
C GLY A 211 7.12 13.84 7.46
N ALA A 212 6.44 13.78 8.60
CA ALA A 212 6.90 14.35 9.86
C ALA A 212 7.92 13.43 10.54
N PRO A 213 9.05 13.94 11.09
CA PRO A 213 10.01 13.08 11.79
C PRO A 213 9.39 12.46 13.03
N ILE A 214 9.56 11.14 13.19
CA ILE A 214 9.18 10.42 14.41
C ILE A 214 10.36 10.56 15.38
N PRO A 215 10.17 11.16 16.58
CA PRO A 215 11.24 11.27 17.55
C PRO A 215 11.72 9.88 18.01
N PRO A 216 13.01 9.72 18.37
CA PRO A 216 13.55 8.46 18.86
C PRO A 216 13.12 8.18 20.31
N ALA A 217 11.83 8.04 20.51
CA ALA A 217 11.19 7.77 21.80
C ALA A 217 10.36 6.49 21.73
N PRO A 218 10.21 5.73 22.83
CA PRO A 218 9.45 4.49 22.86
C PRO A 218 7.95 4.72 22.61
N ARG A 219 7.45 5.94 22.85
CA ARG A 219 6.07 6.36 22.57
C ARG A 219 5.99 7.87 22.38
N GLY A 220 4.97 8.31 21.66
CA GLY A 220 4.74 9.74 21.45
C GLY A 220 3.46 9.99 20.66
N ALA A 221 3.26 11.27 20.35
CA ALA A 221 2.17 11.71 19.49
C ALA A 221 2.67 12.76 18.50
N LEU A 222 2.08 12.75 17.32
CA LEU A 222 2.34 13.70 16.23
C LEU A 222 1.01 14.18 15.67
N THR A 223 0.98 15.40 15.19
CA THR A 223 -0.16 15.92 14.42
C THR A 223 0.31 16.25 13.00
N VAL A 224 -0.42 15.74 12.03
CA VAL A 224 -0.21 16.00 10.61
C VAL A 224 -1.48 16.66 10.07
N ARG A 225 -1.32 17.59 9.15
CA ARG A 225 -2.44 18.27 8.51
C ARG A 225 -2.47 17.93 7.02
N LEU A 226 -3.67 17.58 6.52
CA LEU A 226 -3.91 17.38 5.08
C LEU A 226 -5.08 18.21 4.60
N ALA A 227 -4.93 18.77 3.39
CA ALA A 227 -6.03 19.40 2.68
C ALA A 227 -6.70 18.39 1.74
N LYS A 228 -8.01 18.38 1.75
CA LYS A 228 -8.86 17.59 0.84
C LYS A 228 -9.06 18.36 -0.47
N PRO A 229 -8.88 17.74 -1.64
CA PRO A 229 -9.31 18.32 -2.92
C PRO A 229 -10.79 18.71 -2.92
N ALA A 230 -11.11 19.78 -3.66
CA ALA A 230 -12.46 20.36 -3.65
C ALA A 230 -13.53 19.43 -4.25
N ASP A 231 -13.14 18.55 -5.15
CA ASP A 231 -13.99 17.57 -5.83
C ASP A 231 -14.39 16.36 -4.96
N LEU A 232 -13.88 16.26 -3.73
CA LEU A 232 -14.17 15.14 -2.82
C LEU A 232 -14.99 15.60 -1.60
N SER A 233 -15.79 14.70 -1.06
CA SER A 233 -16.40 14.80 0.27
C SER A 233 -15.61 14.02 1.30
N TRP A 234 -15.68 14.41 2.59
CA TRP A 234 -15.03 13.64 3.66
C TRP A 234 -15.59 12.22 3.82
N SER A 235 -16.84 11.98 3.39
CA SER A 235 -17.43 10.64 3.32
C SER A 235 -16.80 9.73 2.28
N ASP A 236 -16.19 10.31 1.24
CA ASP A 236 -15.66 9.57 0.09
C ASP A 236 -14.19 9.20 0.23
N VAL A 237 -13.56 9.72 1.29
CA VAL A 237 -12.14 9.54 1.52
C VAL A 237 -11.82 8.66 2.72
N GLU A 238 -10.63 8.16 2.72
CA GLU A 238 -9.97 7.48 3.80
C GLU A 238 -8.66 8.18 4.12
N ILE A 239 -8.35 8.30 5.41
CA ILE A 239 -7.04 8.77 5.87
C ILE A 239 -6.26 7.56 6.35
N VAL A 240 -5.12 7.32 5.72
CA VAL A 240 -4.14 6.28 6.08
C VAL A 240 -2.88 6.95 6.60
N VAL A 241 -2.37 6.50 7.73
CA VAL A 241 -1.10 6.94 8.29
C VAL A 241 -0.12 5.79 8.33
N PHE A 242 1.15 6.07 8.09
CA PHE A 242 2.19 5.05 8.14
C PHE A 242 3.54 5.62 8.55
N ALA A 243 4.29 4.82 9.31
CA ALA A 243 5.67 5.11 9.68
C ALA A 243 6.60 4.48 8.66
N GLN A 244 7.43 5.28 7.98
CA GLN A 244 8.36 4.84 6.94
C GLN A 244 9.79 5.25 7.25
N SER A 245 10.72 4.33 7.11
CA SER A 245 12.15 4.60 7.17
C SER A 245 12.64 5.25 5.89
N ARG A 246 13.23 6.43 5.96
CA ARG A 246 13.86 7.05 4.80
C ARG A 246 15.16 6.36 4.38
N ALA A 247 15.81 5.69 5.30
CA ALA A 247 17.06 4.98 5.01
C ALA A 247 16.85 3.65 4.26
N THR A 248 15.69 3.00 4.43
CA THR A 248 15.44 1.65 3.86
C THR A 248 14.21 1.53 2.99
N GLY A 249 13.28 2.48 3.08
CA GLY A 249 11.96 2.40 2.46
C GLY A 249 10.93 1.62 3.28
N GLU A 250 11.37 0.82 4.24
CA GLU A 250 10.51 -0.07 5.04
C GLU A 250 9.39 0.68 5.77
N ILE A 251 8.18 0.12 5.71
CA ILE A 251 7.05 0.58 6.51
C ILE A 251 7.05 -0.18 7.83
N GLY A 252 7.22 0.55 8.93
CA GLY A 252 7.29 0.00 10.28
C GLY A 252 5.92 -0.24 10.92
N GLY A 253 4.89 0.46 10.46
CA GLY A 253 3.51 0.34 10.94
C GLY A 253 2.58 1.20 10.11
N ALA A 254 1.31 0.83 10.05
CA ALA A 254 0.27 1.56 9.35
C ALA A 254 -1.07 1.48 10.11
N ALA A 255 -1.86 2.54 10.02
CA ALA A 255 -3.21 2.60 10.56
C ALA A 255 -4.10 3.49 9.70
N ALA A 256 -5.41 3.35 9.81
CA ALA A 256 -6.34 4.19 9.09
C ALA A 256 -7.47 4.69 10.00
N VAL A 257 -7.96 5.90 9.72
CA VAL A 257 -9.17 6.41 10.35
C VAL A 257 -10.36 5.61 9.86
N ALA A 258 -11.14 5.08 10.81
CA ALA A 258 -12.33 4.30 10.45
C ALA A 258 -13.32 5.16 9.64
N PRO A 259 -14.01 4.56 8.65
CA PRO A 259 -15.04 5.24 7.88
C PRO A 259 -16.10 5.86 8.80
N GLY A 260 -16.50 7.12 8.51
CA GLY A 260 -17.52 7.84 9.29
C GLY A 260 -17.05 8.39 10.64
N ARG A 261 -15.76 8.23 11.00
CA ARG A 261 -15.19 8.78 12.23
C ARG A 261 -14.34 10.05 12.01
N LEU A 262 -14.48 10.72 10.87
CA LEU A 262 -14.03 12.11 10.77
C LEU A 262 -15.02 12.98 11.56
N ALA A 263 -14.65 13.27 12.81
CA ALA A 263 -15.47 14.15 13.63
C ALA A 263 -15.54 15.53 12.97
N PRO A 264 -16.73 16.15 12.85
CA PRO A 264 -16.80 17.56 12.53
C PRO A 264 -16.07 18.32 13.63
N GLY A 265 -15.06 19.11 13.25
CA GLY A 265 -14.29 19.96 14.15
C GLY A 265 -15.01 21.25 14.43
#